data_7c8808540b6e1b6f23472ca230258b60
#
_entry.id   7c8808540b6e1b6f23472ca230258b60
#
_cell.length_a   1.000
_cell.length_b   1.000
_cell.length_c   1.000
_cell.angle_alpha   90.00
_cell.angle_beta   90.00
_cell.angle_gamma   90.00
#
_symmetry.space_group_name_H-M   'P 1'
#
loop_
_entity.id
_entity.type
_entity.pdbx_description
1 polymer ?
#
loop_
_entity_poly.entity_id
_entity_poly.type
_entity_poly.pdbx_seq_one_letter_code
_entity_poly.pdbx_strand_id
1 'polypeptide(L)'
;MKRYGAMAAALVAGAGLAACAGMGMGGGGWQTLIDGDKGLDNFNRVGDANWRAEGGTIVADKGKGGHLVSKGSYTDFEIRAEFWAASDTNSGIFIRCSDPAKITATTCYEVNIWDTRPEPKYGTGAIVDVAEVPVPIANKAGGRWNTYEITAKGSQLTVRLNGVQTVDVRNGKLSAGVMTLQFGNGAKDAPGGPIKWRKVQIRPI
;
A
#
# COMPACT_ATOMS: atom_id res chain seq x y z
N MET A 1 3.60 -61.62 57.19
CA MET A 1 3.71 -61.64 55.75
C MET A 1 3.09 -60.35 55.22
N LYS A 2 3.92 -59.32 54.86
CA LYS A 2 3.47 -58.04 54.31
C LYS A 2 3.96 -57.98 52.87
N ARG A 3 3.01 -57.88 51.93
CA ARG A 3 3.33 -57.68 50.49
C ARG A 3 3.33 -56.18 50.17
N TYR A 4 4.43 -55.70 49.71
CA TYR A 4 4.55 -54.33 49.17
C TYR A 4 4.16 -54.32 47.68
N GLY A 5 3.12 -53.57 47.32
CA GLY A 5 2.77 -53.29 45.96
C GLY A 5 3.54 -52.09 45.44
N ALA A 6 4.26 -52.24 44.33
CA ALA A 6 4.97 -51.17 43.65
C ALA A 6 3.98 -50.41 42.74
N MET A 7 3.86 -49.11 42.94
CA MET A 7 3.18 -48.20 42.00
C MET A 7 4.17 -47.79 40.90
N ALA A 8 3.84 -48.11 39.67
CA ALA A 8 4.55 -47.60 38.48
C ALA A 8 3.95 -46.22 38.11
N ALA A 9 4.75 -45.19 38.15
CA ALA A 9 4.43 -43.86 37.62
C ALA A 9 4.66 -43.84 36.11
N ALA A 10 3.61 -43.64 35.33
CA ALA A 10 3.70 -43.42 33.90
C ALA A 10 4.01 -41.94 33.61
N LEU A 11 5.20 -41.63 33.08
CA LEU A 11 5.54 -40.36 32.50
C LEU A 11 4.84 -40.24 31.16
N VAL A 12 3.92 -39.27 31.03
CA VAL A 12 3.38 -38.84 29.73
C VAL A 12 4.29 -37.76 29.19
N ALA A 13 5.08 -38.10 28.19
CA ALA A 13 5.87 -37.13 27.43
C ALA A 13 4.95 -36.40 26.46
N GLY A 14 4.60 -35.15 26.77
CA GLY A 14 3.90 -34.27 25.86
C GLY A 14 4.81 -33.79 24.74
N ALA A 15 4.64 -34.35 23.53
CA ALA A 15 5.28 -33.82 22.32
C ALA A 15 4.59 -32.52 21.93
N GLY A 16 5.27 -31.40 22.17
CA GLY A 16 4.85 -30.11 21.66
C GLY A 16 5.02 -30.08 20.15
N LEU A 17 3.93 -30.07 19.41
CA LEU A 17 3.92 -29.75 17.99
C LEU A 17 4.22 -28.27 17.81
N ALA A 18 5.47 -27.93 17.46
CA ALA A 18 5.80 -26.63 16.92
C ALA A 18 5.15 -26.53 15.54
N ALA A 19 4.06 -25.76 15.44
CA ALA A 19 3.49 -25.38 14.17
C ALA A 19 4.48 -24.45 13.44
N CYS A 20 5.33 -25.01 12.58
CA CYS A 20 6.01 -24.26 11.56
C CYS A 20 4.94 -23.69 10.62
N ALA A 21 4.65 -22.40 10.73
CA ALA A 21 3.91 -21.69 9.72
C ALA A 21 4.73 -21.78 8.42
N GLY A 22 4.37 -22.72 7.57
CA GLY A 22 4.95 -22.89 6.25
C GLY A 22 4.69 -21.65 5.44
N MET A 23 5.77 -20.94 5.05
CA MET A 23 5.71 -19.98 3.95
C MET A 23 5.35 -20.77 2.69
N GLY A 24 4.07 -20.79 2.34
CA GLY A 24 3.58 -21.36 1.09
C GLY A 24 4.12 -20.54 -0.07
N MET A 25 5.11 -21.04 -0.77
CA MET A 25 5.38 -20.65 -2.15
C MET A 25 4.24 -21.20 -3.02
N GLY A 26 3.16 -20.44 -3.13
CA GLY A 26 2.08 -20.71 -4.04
C GLY A 26 1.81 -19.46 -4.85
N GLY A 27 1.69 -19.56 -6.16
CA GLY A 27 1.28 -18.49 -7.06
C GLY A 27 0.08 -17.75 -6.47
N GLY A 28 0.31 -16.57 -5.91
CA GLY A 28 -0.59 -15.97 -4.95
C GLY A 28 -1.82 -15.39 -5.63
N GLY A 29 -2.99 -15.80 -5.16
CA GLY A 29 -4.23 -15.11 -5.44
C GLY A 29 -4.17 -13.64 -4.95
N TRP A 30 -5.11 -12.83 -5.41
CA TRP A 30 -5.24 -11.45 -4.94
C TRP A 30 -5.60 -11.40 -3.45
N GLN A 31 -4.77 -10.76 -2.65
CA GLN A 31 -5.08 -10.37 -1.28
C GLN A 31 -5.82 -9.04 -1.33
N THR A 32 -7.04 -8.98 -0.78
CA THR A 32 -7.81 -7.75 -0.66
C THR A 32 -7.44 -7.03 0.63
N LEU A 33 -6.90 -5.82 0.52
CA LEU A 33 -6.52 -4.96 1.63
C LEU A 33 -7.62 -3.98 2.02
N ILE A 34 -8.38 -3.47 1.03
CA ILE A 34 -9.59 -2.65 1.23
C ILE A 34 -10.69 -3.22 0.35
N ASP A 35 -11.90 -3.34 0.92
CA ASP A 35 -13.15 -3.69 0.22
C ASP A 35 -14.31 -2.87 0.79
N GLY A 36 -14.67 -1.82 0.07
CA GLY A 36 -15.64 -0.84 0.53
C GLY A 36 -15.15 -0.10 1.77
N ASP A 37 -15.88 -0.22 2.86
CA ASP A 37 -15.58 0.37 4.17
C ASP A 37 -14.76 -0.55 5.09
N LYS A 38 -14.31 -1.70 4.58
CA LYS A 38 -13.54 -2.70 5.33
C LYS A 38 -12.06 -2.64 4.98
N GLY A 39 -11.21 -3.04 5.93
CA GLY A 39 -9.79 -3.27 5.68
C GLY A 39 -8.84 -2.30 6.37
N LEU A 40 -9.31 -1.33 7.16
CA LEU A 40 -8.43 -0.48 7.98
C LEU A 40 -7.49 -1.29 8.87
N ASP A 41 -7.93 -2.47 9.33
CA ASP A 41 -7.14 -3.39 10.16
C ASP A 41 -5.93 -4.00 9.44
N ASN A 42 -5.86 -3.92 8.11
CA ASN A 42 -4.71 -4.36 7.33
C ASN A 42 -3.54 -3.38 7.38
N PHE A 43 -3.74 -2.20 8.01
CA PHE A 43 -2.78 -1.11 8.00
C PHE A 43 -2.47 -0.61 9.42
N ASN A 44 -1.26 -0.07 9.57
CA ASN A 44 -0.89 0.82 10.66
C ASN A 44 -1.03 2.26 10.20
N ARG A 45 -1.47 3.16 11.08
CA ARG A 45 -1.59 4.59 10.77
C ARG A 45 -0.33 5.32 11.17
N VAL A 46 0.18 6.16 10.26
CA VAL A 46 1.33 7.04 10.49
C VAL A 46 0.91 8.46 10.11
N GLY A 47 1.22 9.45 10.95
CA GLY A 47 0.75 10.83 10.78
C GLY A 47 -0.64 11.07 11.38
N ASP A 48 -1.25 12.22 11.05
CA ASP A 48 -2.48 12.70 11.67
C ASP A 48 -3.70 12.75 10.72
N ALA A 49 -3.58 12.13 9.54
CA ALA A 49 -4.71 12.01 8.63
C ALA A 49 -5.88 11.26 9.27
N ASN A 50 -7.09 11.80 9.12
CA ASN A 50 -8.31 11.30 9.75
C ASN A 50 -8.93 10.08 9.06
N TRP A 51 -8.12 9.07 8.76
CA TRP A 51 -8.58 7.85 8.09
C TRP A 51 -9.78 7.22 8.78
N ARG A 52 -10.85 6.99 8.03
CA ARG A 52 -12.09 6.39 8.53
C ARG A 52 -12.84 5.63 7.43
N ALA A 53 -13.69 4.72 7.85
CA ALA A 53 -14.67 4.06 7.00
C ALA A 53 -15.92 4.93 6.89
N GLU A 54 -16.32 5.29 5.68
CA GLU A 54 -17.49 6.14 5.43
C GLU A 54 -18.03 5.94 4.02
N GLY A 55 -19.35 5.72 3.90
CA GLY A 55 -20.03 5.66 2.61
C GLY A 55 -19.52 4.58 1.67
N GLY A 56 -19.18 3.38 2.21
CA GLY A 56 -18.65 2.27 1.42
C GLY A 56 -17.22 2.51 0.91
N THR A 57 -16.44 3.34 1.60
CA THR A 57 -15.05 3.64 1.26
C THR A 57 -14.20 3.83 2.52
N ILE A 58 -12.89 3.75 2.37
CA ILE A 58 -11.93 4.31 3.32
C ILE A 58 -11.55 5.70 2.83
N VAL A 59 -11.75 6.72 3.68
CA VAL A 59 -11.57 8.12 3.32
C VAL A 59 -10.63 8.84 4.28
N ALA A 60 -9.87 9.83 3.75
CA ALA A 60 -9.23 10.89 4.51
C ALA A 60 -9.46 12.24 3.83
N ASP A 61 -9.74 13.28 4.62
CA ASP A 61 -10.03 14.64 4.15
C ASP A 61 -9.55 15.73 5.11
N LYS A 62 -8.90 15.35 6.22
CA LYS A 62 -8.40 16.27 7.25
C LYS A 62 -7.10 15.76 7.88
N GLY A 63 -6.33 16.68 8.43
CA GLY A 63 -5.05 16.46 9.07
C GLY A 63 -3.92 17.14 8.30
N LYS A 64 -2.71 17.11 8.86
CA LYS A 64 -1.49 17.63 8.22
C LYS A 64 -0.84 16.65 7.26
N GLY A 65 -1.43 15.47 7.10
CA GLY A 65 -0.93 14.40 6.27
C GLY A 65 -0.74 13.09 7.05
N GLY A 66 -0.68 11.99 6.32
CA GLY A 66 -0.47 10.67 6.94
C GLY A 66 -0.65 9.53 5.96
N HIS A 67 -0.32 8.34 6.44
CA HIS A 67 -0.31 7.12 5.66
C HIS A 67 -1.06 6.00 6.35
N LEU A 68 -1.73 5.17 5.54
CA LEU A 68 -2.08 3.80 5.88
C LEU A 68 -0.95 2.91 5.40
N VAL A 69 -0.15 2.37 6.33
CA VAL A 69 1.02 1.53 6.06
C VAL A 69 0.63 0.07 6.17
N SER A 70 0.81 -0.72 5.11
CA SER A 70 0.46 -2.15 5.12
C SER A 70 1.23 -2.91 6.19
N LYS A 71 0.57 -3.90 6.81
CA LYS A 71 1.25 -4.82 7.74
C LYS A 71 2.15 -5.82 7.03
N GLY A 72 1.88 -6.08 5.73
CA GLY A 72 2.70 -6.93 4.88
C GLY A 72 3.81 -6.15 4.18
N SER A 73 4.91 -6.84 3.88
CA SER A 73 6.03 -6.38 3.06
C SER A 73 6.09 -7.21 1.76
N TYR A 74 6.44 -6.58 0.64
CA TYR A 74 6.33 -7.17 -0.68
C TYR A 74 7.61 -6.91 -1.49
N THR A 75 8.03 -7.90 -2.28
CA THR A 75 9.19 -7.84 -3.18
C THR A 75 8.74 -7.63 -4.62
N ASP A 76 8.23 -8.69 -5.25
CA ASP A 76 7.62 -8.65 -6.58
C ASP A 76 6.11 -8.80 -6.44
N PHE A 77 5.35 -7.90 -7.03
CA PHE A 77 3.90 -7.85 -6.82
C PHE A 77 3.19 -7.05 -7.90
N GLU A 78 1.88 -7.25 -7.94
CA GLU A 78 0.93 -6.37 -8.62
C GLU A 78 -0.06 -5.78 -7.63
N ILE A 79 -0.42 -4.52 -7.82
CA ILE A 79 -1.48 -3.80 -7.09
C ILE A 79 -2.57 -3.41 -8.07
N ARG A 80 -3.84 -3.57 -7.63
CA ARG A 80 -5.01 -2.92 -8.21
C ARG A 80 -5.67 -2.08 -7.16
N ALA A 81 -5.88 -0.80 -7.45
CA ALA A 81 -6.47 0.14 -6.51
C ALA A 81 -7.52 1.01 -7.20
N GLU A 82 -8.71 1.08 -6.61
CA GLU A 82 -9.78 1.97 -7.04
C GLU A 82 -9.89 3.13 -6.06
N PHE A 83 -9.72 4.35 -6.57
CA PHE A 83 -9.71 5.56 -5.76
C PHE A 83 -10.51 6.70 -6.40
N TRP A 84 -11.01 7.59 -5.56
CA TRP A 84 -11.58 8.87 -5.94
C TRP A 84 -10.76 9.99 -5.33
N ALA A 85 -10.39 10.99 -6.12
CA ALA A 85 -9.63 12.14 -5.69
C ALA A 85 -10.39 13.42 -6.04
N ALA A 86 -10.36 14.45 -5.19
CA ALA A 86 -10.75 15.80 -5.58
C ALA A 86 -9.70 16.40 -6.52
N SER A 87 -10.01 17.52 -7.18
CA SER A 87 -9.09 18.16 -8.12
C SER A 87 -7.81 18.71 -7.49
N ASP A 88 -7.86 18.98 -6.20
CA ASP A 88 -6.78 19.51 -5.36
C ASP A 88 -6.17 18.46 -4.41
N THR A 89 -6.57 17.20 -4.55
CA THR A 89 -6.01 16.11 -3.74
C THR A 89 -4.51 15.96 -3.99
N ASN A 90 -3.74 15.88 -2.89
CA ASN A 90 -2.39 15.35 -2.87
C ASN A 90 -2.42 13.99 -2.16
N SER A 91 -2.11 12.94 -2.88
CA SER A 91 -2.14 11.56 -2.43
C SER A 91 -1.18 10.70 -3.26
N GLY A 92 -1.12 9.41 -2.96
CA GLY A 92 -0.30 8.45 -3.72
C GLY A 92 -0.34 7.06 -3.12
N ILE A 93 0.17 6.12 -3.91
CA ILE A 93 0.50 4.77 -3.45
C ILE A 93 2.01 4.68 -3.40
N PHE A 94 2.56 4.54 -2.20
CA PHE A 94 4.00 4.31 -2.01
C PHE A 94 4.26 2.81 -1.96
N ILE A 95 5.29 2.36 -2.64
CA ILE A 95 5.63 0.95 -2.75
C ILE A 95 7.09 0.70 -2.40
N ARG A 96 7.39 -0.53 -1.95
CA ARG A 96 8.72 -0.95 -1.53
C ARG A 96 9.36 0.02 -0.53
N CYS A 97 8.57 0.52 0.43
CA CYS A 97 9.06 1.40 1.47
C CYS A 97 10.00 0.64 2.40
N SER A 98 11.29 1.02 2.41
CA SER A 98 12.34 0.36 3.17
C SER A 98 12.28 0.66 4.67
N ASP A 99 11.64 1.76 5.05
CA ASP A 99 11.42 2.17 6.44
C ASP A 99 9.94 2.53 6.65
N PRO A 100 9.16 1.66 7.33
CA PRO A 100 7.74 1.90 7.56
C PRO A 100 7.43 3.07 8.51
N ALA A 101 8.42 3.57 9.25
CA ALA A 101 8.29 4.73 10.13
C ALA A 101 8.64 6.05 9.41
N LYS A 102 9.35 5.98 8.27
CA LYS A 102 9.79 7.15 7.50
C LYS A 102 9.39 7.02 6.04
N ILE A 103 8.16 7.37 5.73
CA ILE A 103 7.61 7.31 4.38
C ILE A 103 7.95 8.59 3.62
N THR A 104 8.81 8.50 2.61
CA THR A 104 9.25 9.59 1.74
C THR A 104 9.56 9.07 0.34
N ALA A 105 9.65 9.93 -0.68
CA ALA A 105 10.08 9.55 -2.03
C ALA A 105 11.53 9.01 -2.08
N THR A 106 12.33 9.20 -1.03
CA THR A 106 13.69 8.65 -0.94
C THR A 106 13.73 7.25 -0.36
N THR A 107 12.79 6.90 0.52
CA THR A 107 12.67 5.58 1.16
C THR A 107 11.64 4.67 0.50
N CYS A 108 10.88 5.18 -0.45
CA CYS A 108 9.85 4.49 -1.21
C CYS A 108 9.90 4.87 -2.70
N TYR A 109 9.14 4.17 -3.53
CA TYR A 109 8.67 4.68 -4.82
C TYR A 109 7.26 5.24 -4.65
N GLU A 110 7.07 6.53 -4.90
CA GLU A 110 5.78 7.22 -4.79
C GLU A 110 5.07 7.26 -6.15
N VAL A 111 4.04 6.42 -6.34
CA VAL A 111 3.11 6.52 -7.47
C VAL A 111 2.11 7.61 -7.15
N ASN A 112 2.25 8.76 -7.78
CA ASN A 112 1.61 10.01 -7.36
C ASN A 112 0.15 10.16 -7.82
N ILE A 113 -0.64 10.83 -6.98
CA ILE A 113 -2.01 11.30 -7.24
C ILE A 113 -2.05 12.78 -6.86
N TRP A 114 -1.65 13.66 -7.79
CA TRP A 114 -1.67 15.10 -7.56
C TRP A 114 -1.72 15.86 -8.89
N ASP A 115 -2.91 16.22 -9.34
CA ASP A 115 -3.14 16.85 -10.64
C ASP A 115 -2.58 18.28 -10.75
N THR A 116 -2.44 18.96 -9.61
CA THR A 116 -1.99 20.35 -9.49
C THR A 116 -0.61 20.49 -8.86
N ARG A 117 0.18 19.39 -8.88
CA ARG A 117 1.54 19.42 -8.35
C ARG A 117 2.36 20.57 -8.96
N PRO A 118 3.11 21.34 -8.14
CA PRO A 118 3.97 22.42 -8.63
C PRO A 118 5.00 21.98 -9.68
N GLU A 119 5.48 20.74 -9.60
CA GLU A 119 6.27 20.07 -10.62
C GLU A 119 5.40 19.08 -11.40
N PRO A 120 4.70 19.53 -12.45
CA PRO A 120 3.65 18.74 -13.10
C PRO A 120 4.16 17.45 -13.76
N LYS A 121 5.44 17.36 -14.11
CA LYS A 121 6.08 16.15 -14.63
C LYS A 121 6.05 14.98 -13.64
N TYR A 122 5.97 15.26 -12.35
CA TYR A 122 5.79 14.28 -11.28
C TYR A 122 4.36 14.28 -10.71
N GLY A 123 3.39 14.81 -11.45
CA GLY A 123 1.97 14.77 -11.07
C GLY A 123 1.36 13.38 -11.17
N THR A 124 0.04 13.33 -11.26
CA THR A 124 -0.73 12.08 -11.29
C THR A 124 -0.23 11.12 -12.37
N GLY A 125 0.06 9.90 -11.97
CA GLY A 125 0.54 8.82 -12.84
C GLY A 125 2.06 8.67 -12.89
N ALA A 126 2.84 9.64 -12.40
CA ALA A 126 4.29 9.57 -12.31
C ALA A 126 4.77 8.71 -11.12
N ILE A 127 6.06 8.35 -11.14
CA ILE A 127 6.78 7.95 -9.93
C ILE A 127 7.72 9.10 -9.57
N VAL A 128 7.48 9.76 -8.44
CA VAL A 128 8.21 10.96 -8.01
C VAL A 128 9.72 10.70 -7.98
N ASP A 129 10.49 11.62 -8.57
CA ASP A 129 11.96 11.57 -8.70
C ASP A 129 12.52 10.33 -9.43
N VAL A 130 11.65 9.53 -10.10
CA VAL A 130 12.05 8.29 -10.79
C VAL A 130 11.56 8.26 -12.23
N ALA A 131 10.29 8.57 -12.49
CA ALA A 131 9.71 8.53 -13.83
C ALA A 131 8.67 9.63 -14.02
N GLU A 132 8.87 10.43 -15.05
CA GLU A 132 8.04 11.59 -15.38
C GLU A 132 6.83 11.18 -16.23
N VAL A 133 5.76 11.98 -16.18
CA VAL A 133 4.64 11.93 -17.13
C VAL A 133 4.72 13.11 -18.09
N PRO A 134 4.11 13.02 -19.30
CA PRO A 134 4.01 14.15 -20.22
C PRO A 134 3.28 15.35 -19.58
N VAL A 135 3.75 16.56 -19.90
CA VAL A 135 3.12 17.82 -19.49
C VAL A 135 2.55 18.51 -20.72
N PRO A 136 1.27 18.92 -20.72
CA PRO A 136 0.27 18.83 -19.62
C PRO A 136 -0.13 17.39 -19.31
N ILE A 137 -0.52 17.13 -18.04
CA ILE A 137 -0.97 15.81 -17.61
C ILE A 137 -2.27 15.47 -18.35
N ALA A 138 -2.20 14.44 -19.20
CA ALA A 138 -3.35 14.00 -20.01
C ALA A 138 -4.40 13.24 -19.19
N ASN A 139 -3.96 12.42 -18.21
CA ASN A 139 -4.81 11.58 -17.37
C ASN A 139 -4.89 12.16 -15.96
N LYS A 140 -5.78 13.15 -15.76
CA LYS A 140 -6.07 13.71 -14.45
C LYS A 140 -7.01 12.81 -13.66
N ALA A 141 -6.80 12.75 -12.34
CA ALA A 141 -7.59 11.91 -11.43
C ALA A 141 -8.77 12.65 -10.79
N GLY A 142 -8.73 13.97 -10.72
CA GLY A 142 -9.69 14.77 -9.96
C GLY A 142 -11.14 14.64 -10.40
N GLY A 143 -12.06 14.57 -9.41
CA GLY A 143 -13.51 14.59 -9.60
C GLY A 143 -14.14 13.27 -10.03
N ARG A 144 -13.41 12.16 -10.08
CA ARG A 144 -13.92 10.86 -10.57
C ARG A 144 -13.26 9.67 -9.88
N TRP A 145 -13.88 8.50 -10.04
CA TRP A 145 -13.27 7.22 -9.72
C TRP A 145 -12.22 6.85 -10.74
N ASN A 146 -11.09 6.35 -10.27
CA ASN A 146 -9.95 5.95 -11.06
C ASN A 146 -9.48 4.56 -10.64
N THR A 147 -8.71 3.91 -11.52
CA THR A 147 -8.03 2.65 -11.24
C THR A 147 -6.54 2.81 -11.49
N TYR A 148 -5.73 2.47 -10.48
CA TYR A 148 -4.32 2.19 -10.66
C TYR A 148 -4.08 0.69 -10.77
N GLU A 149 -3.25 0.32 -11.74
CA GLU A 149 -2.59 -0.99 -11.82
C GLU A 149 -1.08 -0.72 -11.76
N ILE A 150 -0.43 -1.28 -10.75
CA ILE A 150 1.00 -1.07 -10.50
C ILE A 150 1.66 -2.44 -10.45
N THR A 151 2.74 -2.62 -11.23
CA THR A 151 3.56 -3.82 -11.19
C THR A 151 4.98 -3.46 -10.79
N ALA A 152 5.52 -4.16 -9.80
CA ALA A 152 6.93 -4.13 -9.43
C ALA A 152 7.50 -5.55 -9.55
N LYS A 153 8.42 -5.77 -10.51
CA LYS A 153 9.07 -7.07 -10.76
C LYS A 153 10.56 -6.89 -10.97
N GLY A 154 11.37 -7.39 -10.05
CA GLY A 154 12.79 -7.07 -10.02
C GLY A 154 13.00 -5.55 -10.03
N SER A 155 13.75 -5.02 -10.98
CA SER A 155 13.92 -3.57 -11.17
C SER A 155 12.85 -2.92 -12.05
N GLN A 156 11.97 -3.68 -12.68
CA GLN A 156 10.94 -3.14 -13.56
C GLN A 156 9.75 -2.60 -12.74
N LEU A 157 9.38 -1.34 -13.00
CA LEU A 157 8.23 -0.67 -12.42
C LEU A 157 7.31 -0.21 -13.55
N THR A 158 6.05 -0.64 -13.53
CA THR A 158 5.02 -0.20 -14.47
C THR A 158 3.83 0.36 -13.72
N VAL A 159 3.27 1.45 -14.24
CA VAL A 159 2.06 2.09 -13.72
C VAL A 159 1.07 2.29 -14.87
N ARG A 160 -0.18 1.89 -14.62
CA ARG A 160 -1.31 2.21 -15.50
C ARG A 160 -2.37 2.96 -14.72
N LEU A 161 -2.81 4.07 -15.25
CA LEU A 161 -3.94 4.84 -14.73
C LEU A 161 -5.10 4.73 -15.70
N ASN A 162 -6.23 4.19 -15.24
CA ASN A 162 -7.43 3.97 -16.07
C ASN A 162 -7.14 3.20 -17.38
N GLY A 163 -6.26 2.18 -17.29
CA GLY A 163 -5.83 1.36 -18.43
C GLY A 163 -4.72 1.97 -19.30
N VAL A 164 -4.40 3.26 -19.14
CA VAL A 164 -3.32 3.93 -19.88
C VAL A 164 -2.01 3.77 -19.13
N GLN A 165 -0.97 3.25 -19.78
CA GLN A 165 0.36 3.14 -19.19
C GLN A 165 0.99 4.54 -19.09
N THR A 166 1.32 4.94 -17.85
CA THR A 166 1.92 6.23 -17.52
C THR A 166 3.40 6.11 -17.20
N VAL A 167 3.81 4.96 -16.67
CA VAL A 167 5.22 4.65 -16.37
C VAL A 167 5.58 3.26 -16.85
N ASP A 168 6.79 3.15 -17.40
CA ASP A 168 7.50 1.90 -17.68
C ASP A 168 9.00 2.17 -17.54
N VAL A 169 9.57 1.84 -16.38
CA VAL A 169 10.95 2.20 -16.04
C VAL A 169 11.67 1.08 -15.30
N ARG A 170 12.98 1.02 -15.46
CA ARG A 170 13.86 0.18 -14.63
C ARG A 170 14.55 1.02 -13.57
N ASN A 171 14.30 0.68 -12.30
CA ASN A 171 14.97 1.27 -11.14
C ASN A 171 15.14 0.21 -10.05
N GLY A 172 16.38 -0.10 -9.70
CA GLY A 172 16.72 -1.14 -8.71
C GLY A 172 17.09 -0.59 -7.33
N LYS A 173 16.79 0.68 -7.03
CA LYS A 173 17.15 1.31 -5.74
C LYS A 173 16.49 0.62 -4.55
N LEU A 174 15.22 0.24 -4.70
CA LEU A 174 14.43 -0.43 -3.66
C LEU A 174 13.89 -1.75 -4.21
N SER A 175 14.16 -2.85 -3.51
CA SER A 175 13.77 -4.20 -3.95
C SER A 175 12.56 -4.76 -3.22
N ALA A 176 12.32 -4.35 -1.98
CA ALA A 176 11.22 -4.84 -1.15
C ALA A 176 10.82 -3.79 -0.11
N GLY A 177 9.64 -3.96 0.47
CA GLY A 177 9.16 -3.11 1.56
C GLY A 177 7.64 -3.10 1.65
N VAL A 178 7.12 -2.32 2.60
CA VAL A 178 5.67 -2.13 2.77
C VAL A 178 5.11 -1.27 1.65
N MET A 179 3.78 -1.36 1.43
CA MET A 179 3.05 -0.38 0.62
C MET A 179 2.28 0.58 1.53
N THR A 180 2.02 1.79 1.04
CA THR A 180 1.20 2.74 1.78
C THR A 180 0.23 3.49 0.90
N LEU A 181 -0.87 3.96 1.50
CA LEU A 181 -1.81 4.90 0.92
C LEU A 181 -1.66 6.23 1.64
N GLN A 182 -1.51 7.32 0.90
CA GLN A 182 -1.25 8.65 1.44
C GLN A 182 -2.51 9.53 1.46
N PHE A 183 -2.58 10.40 2.46
CA PHE A 183 -3.27 11.69 2.43
C PHE A 183 -2.23 12.77 2.72
N GLY A 184 -2.06 13.74 1.81
CA GLY A 184 -1.05 14.80 1.90
C GLY A 184 -1.67 16.19 1.85
N ASN A 185 -0.92 17.18 2.32
CA ASN A 185 -1.27 18.59 2.12
C ASN A 185 -1.10 18.99 0.66
N GLY A 186 -1.84 20.00 0.24
CA GLY A 186 -1.65 20.68 -1.04
C GLY A 186 -0.37 21.52 -1.08
N ALA A 187 -0.20 22.30 -2.15
CA ALA A 187 0.94 23.19 -2.30
C ALA A 187 0.94 24.25 -1.19
N LYS A 188 2.14 24.58 -0.68
CA LYS A 188 2.35 25.58 0.39
C LYS A 188 1.54 25.26 1.66
N ASP A 189 1.47 23.97 2.02
CA ASP A 189 0.74 23.49 3.20
C ASP A 189 -0.77 23.80 3.22
N ALA A 190 -1.35 24.14 2.07
CA ALA A 190 -2.81 24.24 1.96
C ALA A 190 -3.43 22.87 2.28
N PRO A 191 -4.64 22.80 2.85
CA PRO A 191 -5.34 21.54 3.04
C PRO A 191 -5.43 20.80 1.71
N GLY A 192 -5.07 19.51 1.70
CA GLY A 192 -5.30 18.64 0.54
C GLY A 192 -6.78 18.31 0.40
N GLY A 193 -7.25 18.12 -0.83
CA GLY A 193 -8.59 17.60 -1.08
C GLY A 193 -8.76 16.14 -0.64
N PRO A 194 -10.00 15.68 -0.44
CA PRO A 194 -10.28 14.34 0.02
C PRO A 194 -9.80 13.26 -0.96
N ILE A 195 -9.33 12.15 -0.39
CA ILE A 195 -9.04 10.90 -1.08
C ILE A 195 -9.95 9.80 -0.54
N LYS A 196 -10.48 8.96 -1.42
CA LYS A 196 -11.31 7.80 -1.06
C LYS A 196 -10.80 6.56 -1.76
N TRP A 197 -10.75 5.44 -1.05
CA TRP A 197 -10.39 4.12 -1.55
C TRP A 197 -11.56 3.18 -1.37
N ARG A 198 -12.03 2.51 -2.43
CA ARG A 198 -13.11 1.53 -2.32
C ARG A 198 -12.64 0.10 -2.56
N LYS A 199 -11.52 -0.09 -3.26
CA LYS A 199 -10.90 -1.39 -3.44
C LYS A 199 -9.39 -1.24 -3.55
N VAL A 200 -8.65 -2.02 -2.76
CA VAL A 200 -7.20 -2.13 -2.87
C VAL A 200 -6.83 -3.59 -2.73
N GLN A 201 -6.17 -4.13 -3.74
CA GLN A 201 -5.74 -5.51 -3.80
C GLN A 201 -4.27 -5.59 -4.19
N ILE A 202 -3.57 -6.56 -3.64
CA ILE A 202 -2.19 -6.86 -3.97
C ILE A 202 -2.01 -8.36 -4.17
N ARG A 203 -1.14 -8.77 -5.08
CA ARG A 203 -0.71 -10.16 -5.22
C ARG A 203 0.80 -10.26 -5.43
N PRO A 204 1.52 -11.13 -4.74
CA PRO A 204 2.87 -11.55 -5.11
C PRO A 204 2.89 -12.22 -6.48
N ILE A 205 3.97 -12.02 -7.25
CA ILE A 205 4.18 -12.60 -8.60
C ILE A 205 5.55 -13.23 -8.74
#